data_93b287be0d42b48088dfb85775d34332
#
_entry.id   93b287be0d42b48088dfb85775d34332
#
_cell.length_a   1.000
_cell.length_b   1.000
_cell.length_c   1.000
_cell.angle_alpha   90.00
_cell.angle_beta   90.00
_cell.angle_gamma   90.00
#
_symmetry.space_group_name_H-M   'P 1'
#
loop_
_entity.id
_entity.type
_entity.pdbx_description
1 polymer ?
#
loop_
_entity_poly.entity_id
_entity_poly.type
_entity_poly.pdbx_seq_one_letter_code
_entity_poly.pdbx_strand_id
1 'polypeptide(L)'
;MARPLEWTLRQAEARVKPQDSRSSWGWAIVLTTFLVNLVLLPFRILAARNAKVMKALQPQIDAINGRYKRKGLATDPAQAREISEVYKRHRTNPLAGCVPGLAPLAVLIAFYSVLRGIAELHGAHWLWIADLSRPEQLPVRILPVLMIATQLLLAKITPSPAGTDPRMDRIMKLMPVVFGIVLYQQPSALMLYWVTSNFLQLAQQWWLGKRYA
;
A
#
# COMPACT_ATOMS: atom_id res chain seq x y z
N MET A 1 12.38 8.69 -13.45
CA MET A 1 11.29 7.68 -13.24
C MET A 1 9.88 8.18 -13.60
N ALA A 2 9.62 9.49 -13.65
CA ALA A 2 8.28 10.03 -13.95
C ALA A 2 7.83 9.89 -15.43
N ARG A 3 8.76 9.95 -16.40
CA ARG A 3 8.43 9.92 -17.85
C ARG A 3 7.60 8.70 -18.31
N PRO A 4 7.92 7.44 -17.94
CA PRO A 4 7.10 6.30 -18.37
C PRO A 4 5.69 6.33 -17.78
N LEU A 5 5.52 6.80 -16.55
CA LEU A 5 4.21 6.91 -15.92
C LEU A 5 3.34 8.01 -16.55
N GLU A 6 3.95 9.15 -16.90
CA GLU A 6 3.28 10.22 -17.65
C GLU A 6 2.84 9.73 -19.04
N TRP A 7 3.70 9.01 -19.75
CA TRP A 7 3.37 8.41 -21.02
C TRP A 7 2.22 7.43 -20.93
N THR A 8 2.22 6.53 -19.91
CA THR A 8 1.11 5.57 -19.69
C THR A 8 -0.19 6.28 -19.37
N LEU A 9 -0.17 7.35 -18.59
CA LEU A 9 -1.36 8.15 -18.29
C LEU A 9 -1.93 8.82 -19.56
N ARG A 10 -1.09 9.44 -20.37
CA ARG A 10 -1.53 10.06 -21.63
C ARG A 10 -2.04 9.04 -22.64
N GLN A 11 -1.41 7.85 -22.73
CA GLN A 11 -1.92 6.76 -23.59
C GLN A 11 -3.25 6.18 -23.07
N ALA A 12 -3.39 6.07 -21.74
CA ALA A 12 -4.65 5.63 -21.15
C ALA A 12 -5.77 6.64 -21.40
N GLU A 13 -5.49 7.93 -21.26
CA GLU A 13 -6.44 9.01 -21.57
C GLU A 13 -6.87 8.98 -23.05
N ALA A 14 -5.92 8.83 -23.96
CA ALA A 14 -6.20 8.75 -25.41
C ALA A 14 -7.06 7.55 -25.81
N ARG A 15 -7.00 6.45 -25.05
CA ARG A 15 -7.80 5.23 -25.30
C ARG A 15 -9.19 5.25 -24.67
N VAL A 16 -9.34 5.98 -23.59
CA VAL A 16 -10.60 6.11 -22.83
C VAL A 16 -11.38 7.32 -23.34
N LYS A 17 -11.55 7.54 -24.62
CA LYS A 17 -12.36 8.66 -25.15
C LYS A 17 -13.85 8.50 -24.77
N PRO A 18 -14.35 9.07 -23.67
CA PRO A 18 -15.77 9.38 -23.53
C PRO A 18 -16.06 10.66 -24.31
N GLN A 19 -17.31 10.89 -24.62
CA GLN A 19 -17.84 12.04 -25.33
C GLN A 19 -17.49 13.42 -24.69
N ASP A 20 -17.02 13.39 -23.41
CA ASP A 20 -16.49 14.54 -22.67
C ASP A 20 -14.99 14.29 -22.36
N SER A 21 -14.12 15.01 -23.05
CA SER A 21 -12.65 14.90 -22.86
C SER A 21 -12.16 15.20 -21.45
N ARG A 22 -12.95 15.91 -20.63
CA ARG A 22 -12.62 16.25 -19.24
C ARG A 22 -12.89 15.14 -18.24
N SER A 23 -13.79 14.18 -18.55
CA SER A 23 -14.09 13.03 -17.70
C SER A 23 -13.14 11.85 -17.92
N SER A 24 -12.32 11.89 -18.96
CA SER A 24 -11.40 10.80 -19.32
C SER A 24 -10.26 10.61 -18.33
N TRP A 25 -9.79 11.69 -17.69
CA TRP A 25 -8.65 11.66 -16.77
C TRP A 25 -8.86 10.79 -15.54
N GLY A 26 -10.06 10.73 -14.97
CA GLY A 26 -10.36 9.85 -13.85
C GLY A 26 -10.22 8.37 -14.23
N TRP A 27 -10.76 7.99 -15.38
CA TRP A 27 -10.60 6.62 -15.90
C TRP A 27 -9.15 6.31 -16.31
N ALA A 28 -8.42 7.30 -16.84
CA ALA A 28 -7.00 7.16 -17.12
C ALA A 28 -6.18 6.86 -15.86
N ILE A 29 -6.49 7.53 -14.74
CA ILE A 29 -5.87 7.26 -13.45
C ILE A 29 -6.19 5.83 -12.99
N VAL A 30 -7.45 5.40 -13.07
CA VAL A 30 -7.87 4.05 -12.68
C VAL A 30 -7.15 3.00 -13.53
N LEU A 31 -7.13 3.17 -14.85
CA LEU A 31 -6.48 2.24 -15.79
C LEU A 31 -4.96 2.18 -15.56
N THR A 32 -4.32 3.33 -15.42
CA THR A 32 -2.87 3.39 -15.14
C THR A 32 -2.55 2.73 -13.80
N THR A 33 -3.38 2.95 -12.78
CA THR A 33 -3.23 2.29 -11.48
C THR A 33 -3.35 0.78 -11.62
N PHE A 34 -4.28 0.30 -12.40
CA PHE A 34 -4.45 -1.14 -12.70
C PHE A 34 -3.20 -1.71 -13.36
N LEU A 35 -2.67 -1.06 -14.40
CA LEU A 35 -1.48 -1.50 -15.12
C LEU A 35 -0.24 -1.52 -14.20
N VAL A 36 -0.03 -0.48 -13.41
CA VAL A 36 1.07 -0.42 -12.43
C VAL A 36 0.94 -1.56 -11.41
N ASN A 37 -0.27 -1.83 -10.89
CA ASN A 37 -0.50 -2.92 -9.95
C ASN A 37 -0.29 -4.29 -10.60
N LEU A 38 -0.58 -4.44 -11.90
CA LEU A 38 -0.31 -5.66 -12.65
C LEU A 38 1.21 -5.90 -12.79
N VAL A 39 1.98 -4.87 -13.11
CA VAL A 39 3.45 -4.95 -13.16
C VAL A 39 4.05 -5.29 -11.79
N LEU A 40 3.45 -4.78 -10.71
CA LEU A 40 3.90 -5.07 -9.35
C LEU A 40 3.41 -6.43 -8.80
N LEU A 41 2.50 -7.11 -9.51
CA LEU A 41 1.92 -8.38 -9.06
C LEU A 41 2.96 -9.47 -8.75
N PRO A 42 4.00 -9.73 -9.57
CA PRO A 42 4.99 -10.75 -9.25
C PRO A 42 5.75 -10.45 -7.95
N PHE A 43 6.07 -9.19 -7.69
CA PHE A 43 6.70 -8.77 -6.44
C PHE A 43 5.78 -9.01 -5.23
N ARG A 44 4.49 -8.78 -5.37
CA ARG A 44 3.50 -9.03 -4.31
C ARG A 44 3.30 -10.51 -4.04
N ILE A 45 3.32 -11.36 -5.08
CA ILE A 45 3.26 -12.82 -4.92
C ILE A 45 4.48 -13.31 -4.13
N LEU A 46 5.67 -12.83 -4.47
CA LEU A 46 6.90 -13.16 -3.75
C LEU A 46 6.83 -12.72 -2.28
N ALA A 47 6.36 -11.50 -2.03
CA ALA A 47 6.16 -10.97 -0.69
C ALA A 47 5.13 -11.76 0.12
N ALA A 48 4.02 -12.19 -0.50
CA ALA A 48 3.01 -13.02 0.14
C ALA A 48 3.56 -14.40 0.52
N ARG A 49 4.41 -15.00 -0.32
CA ARG A 49 5.10 -16.26 0.01
C ARG A 49 6.04 -16.08 1.21
N ASN A 50 6.84 -15.02 1.22
CA ASN A 50 7.71 -14.71 2.36
C ASN A 50 6.91 -14.47 3.64
N ALA A 51 5.79 -13.74 3.58
CA ALA A 51 4.93 -13.49 4.72
C ALA A 51 4.37 -14.79 5.33
N LYS A 52 4.06 -15.82 4.53
CA LYS A 52 3.66 -17.14 5.03
C LYS A 52 4.77 -17.84 5.79
N VAL A 53 5.98 -17.86 5.24
CA VAL A 53 7.13 -18.46 5.92
C VAL A 53 7.37 -17.74 7.23
N MET A 54 7.32 -16.41 7.24
CA MET A 54 7.46 -15.59 8.45
C MET A 54 6.39 -15.93 9.50
N LYS A 55 5.12 -16.11 9.08
CA LYS A 55 4.03 -16.52 9.96
C LYS A 55 4.27 -17.92 10.56
N ALA A 56 4.79 -18.86 9.79
CA ALA A 56 5.14 -20.19 10.26
C ALA A 56 6.30 -20.17 11.29
N LEU A 57 7.19 -19.19 11.21
CA LEU A 57 8.29 -19.00 12.16
C LEU A 57 7.89 -18.26 13.43
N GLN A 58 6.72 -17.63 13.46
CA GLN A 58 6.24 -16.84 14.59
C GLN A 58 6.33 -17.59 15.94
N PRO A 59 5.84 -18.84 16.09
CA PRO A 59 5.91 -19.55 17.36
C PRO A 59 7.35 -19.77 17.84
N GLN A 60 8.32 -19.98 16.95
CA GLN A 60 9.73 -20.12 17.31
C GLN A 60 10.30 -18.79 17.84
N ILE A 61 9.97 -17.69 17.17
CA ILE A 61 10.41 -16.35 17.56
C ILE A 61 9.76 -15.93 18.88
N ASP A 62 8.49 -16.24 19.09
CA ASP A 62 7.77 -15.96 20.33
C ASP A 62 8.35 -16.76 21.50
N ALA A 63 8.79 -18.00 21.27
CA ALA A 63 9.49 -18.80 22.28
C ALA A 63 10.85 -18.19 22.68
N ILE A 64 11.62 -17.66 21.70
CA ILE A 64 12.86 -16.94 21.96
C ILE A 64 12.56 -15.67 22.78
N ASN A 65 11.63 -14.85 22.31
CA ASN A 65 11.22 -13.62 22.99
C ASN A 65 10.76 -13.89 24.44
N GLY A 66 9.97 -14.95 24.63
CA GLY A 66 9.51 -15.38 25.95
C GLY A 66 10.64 -15.82 26.89
N ARG A 67 11.68 -16.48 26.36
CA ARG A 67 12.86 -16.86 27.16
C ARG A 67 13.64 -15.66 27.66
N TYR A 68 13.93 -14.71 26.75
CA TYR A 68 14.69 -13.51 27.10
C TYR A 68 13.90 -12.57 28.01
N LYS A 69 12.59 -12.42 27.78
CA LYS A 69 11.71 -11.64 28.65
C LYS A 69 11.68 -12.18 30.09
N ARG A 70 11.62 -13.51 30.27
CA ARG A 70 11.65 -14.14 31.60
C ARG A 70 12.98 -13.94 32.33
N LYS A 71 14.07 -13.77 31.59
CA LYS A 71 15.40 -13.50 32.13
C LYS A 71 15.66 -12.00 32.39
N GLY A 72 14.70 -11.12 32.09
CA GLY A 72 14.90 -9.65 32.18
C GLY A 72 15.78 -9.06 31.09
N LEU A 73 16.10 -9.83 30.06
CA LEU A 73 17.04 -9.49 28.97
C LEU A 73 16.32 -9.18 27.65
N ALA A 74 15.16 -8.54 27.72
CA ALA A 74 14.26 -8.32 26.56
C ALA A 74 14.85 -7.44 25.42
N THR A 75 16.04 -6.87 25.60
CA THR A 75 16.76 -6.04 24.59
C THR A 75 18.21 -6.50 24.40
N ASP A 76 18.54 -7.73 24.79
CA ASP A 76 19.89 -8.26 24.67
C ASP A 76 20.27 -8.46 23.18
N PRO A 77 21.46 -8.01 22.75
CA PRO A 77 21.97 -8.29 21.41
C PRO A 77 22.00 -9.80 21.06
N ALA A 78 22.13 -10.68 22.04
CA ALA A 78 22.08 -12.12 21.84
C ALA A 78 20.70 -12.60 21.36
N GLN A 79 19.60 -11.98 21.86
CA GLN A 79 18.24 -12.25 21.38
C GLN A 79 18.11 -11.94 19.88
N ALA A 80 18.59 -10.76 19.46
CA ALA A 80 18.53 -10.35 18.06
C ALA A 80 19.35 -11.29 17.15
N ARG A 81 20.51 -11.78 17.64
CA ARG A 81 21.33 -12.77 16.93
C ARG A 81 20.59 -14.10 16.77
N GLU A 82 20.00 -14.63 17.85
CA GLU A 82 19.26 -15.90 17.81
C GLU A 82 18.08 -15.83 16.85
N ILE A 83 17.31 -14.73 16.86
CA ILE A 83 16.22 -14.48 15.90
C ILE A 83 16.77 -14.40 14.45
N SER A 84 17.90 -13.69 14.25
CA SER A 84 18.54 -13.59 12.95
C SER A 84 18.99 -14.96 12.40
N GLU A 85 19.48 -15.84 13.27
CA GLU A 85 19.84 -17.21 12.87
C GLU A 85 18.62 -18.03 12.44
N VAL A 86 17.47 -17.90 13.11
CA VAL A 86 16.23 -18.53 12.70
C VAL A 86 15.85 -18.11 11.28
N TYR A 87 15.92 -16.81 11.00
CA TYR A 87 15.65 -16.30 9.64
C TYR A 87 16.65 -16.82 8.60
N LYS A 88 17.95 -16.84 8.93
CA LYS A 88 18.99 -17.34 8.04
C LYS A 88 18.81 -18.83 7.71
N ARG A 89 18.50 -19.66 8.70
CA ARG A 89 18.24 -21.10 8.52
C ARG A 89 17.08 -21.37 7.57
N HIS A 90 16.05 -20.54 7.60
CA HIS A 90 14.87 -20.66 6.73
C HIS A 90 14.98 -19.83 5.44
N ARG A 91 16.16 -19.27 5.14
CA ARG A 91 16.43 -18.43 3.95
C ARG A 91 15.40 -17.32 3.77
N THR A 92 14.93 -16.74 4.87
CA THR A 92 13.97 -15.62 4.87
C THR A 92 14.65 -14.34 5.33
N ASN A 93 14.17 -13.22 4.81
CA ASN A 93 14.66 -11.89 5.20
C ASN A 93 13.51 -11.10 5.84
N PRO A 94 13.61 -10.69 7.12
CA PRO A 94 12.59 -9.89 7.75
C PRO A 94 12.36 -8.53 7.05
N LEU A 95 13.40 -7.97 6.42
CA LEU A 95 13.29 -6.74 5.63
C LEU A 95 12.44 -6.93 4.36
N ALA A 96 12.37 -8.15 3.82
CA ALA A 96 11.49 -8.43 2.68
C ALA A 96 10.00 -8.26 3.01
N GLY A 97 9.62 -8.31 4.29
CA GLY A 97 8.27 -7.99 4.76
C GLY A 97 7.93 -6.50 4.72
N CYS A 98 8.94 -5.61 4.79
CA CYS A 98 8.73 -4.16 4.74
C CYS A 98 8.64 -3.62 3.29
N VAL A 99 9.25 -4.31 2.32
CA VAL A 99 9.28 -3.89 0.90
C VAL A 99 7.89 -3.70 0.30
N PRO A 100 6.90 -4.59 0.52
CA PRO A 100 5.54 -4.39 0.03
C PRO A 100 4.85 -3.14 0.58
N GLY A 101 5.23 -2.72 1.81
CA GLY A 101 4.71 -1.50 2.42
C GLY A 101 5.30 -0.22 1.83
N LEU A 102 6.55 -0.27 1.36
CA LEU A 102 7.26 0.89 0.79
C LEU A 102 6.99 1.08 -0.71
N ALA A 103 6.71 0.02 -1.44
CA ALA A 103 6.43 0.08 -2.87
C ALA A 103 5.27 1.03 -3.24
N PRO A 104 4.09 1.01 -2.55
CA PRO A 104 3.03 1.98 -2.79
C PRO A 104 3.45 3.43 -2.55
N LEU A 105 4.32 3.67 -1.57
CA LEU A 105 4.81 5.02 -1.26
C LEU A 105 5.72 5.56 -2.38
N ALA A 106 6.61 4.73 -2.93
CA ALA A 106 7.45 5.11 -4.06
C ALA A 106 6.61 5.45 -5.30
N VAL A 107 5.59 4.63 -5.57
CA VAL A 107 4.64 4.89 -6.67
C VAL A 107 3.83 6.16 -6.40
N LEU A 108 3.40 6.41 -5.15
CA LEU A 108 2.70 7.62 -4.76
C LEU A 108 3.52 8.88 -5.05
N ILE A 109 4.80 8.89 -4.66
CA ILE A 109 5.70 10.03 -4.90
C ILE A 109 5.87 10.27 -6.41
N ALA A 110 6.07 9.20 -7.18
CA ALA A 110 6.16 9.29 -8.63
C ALA A 110 4.85 9.81 -9.25
N PHE A 111 3.70 9.31 -8.79
CA PHE A 111 2.38 9.72 -9.26
C PHE A 111 2.09 11.18 -8.93
N TYR A 112 2.38 11.60 -7.70
CA TYR A 112 2.25 13.00 -7.28
C TYR A 112 3.08 13.96 -8.13
N SER A 113 4.32 13.57 -8.44
CA SER A 113 5.21 14.37 -9.29
C SER A 113 4.67 14.53 -10.72
N VAL A 114 4.06 13.47 -11.25
CA VAL A 114 3.43 13.48 -12.59
C VAL A 114 2.17 14.32 -12.61
N LEU A 115 1.27 14.12 -11.62
CA LEU A 115 0.00 14.83 -11.55
C LEU A 115 0.17 16.35 -11.42
N ARG A 116 1.22 16.80 -10.75
CA ARG A 116 1.56 18.24 -10.67
C ARG A 116 1.98 18.84 -12.00
N GLY A 117 2.52 18.03 -12.90
CA GLY A 117 2.95 18.47 -14.23
C GLY A 117 1.86 18.47 -15.30
N ILE A 118 0.69 17.90 -15.02
CA ILE A 118 -0.40 17.78 -15.98
C ILE A 118 -1.40 18.94 -15.79
N ALA A 119 -1.29 19.93 -16.65
CA ALA A 119 -2.17 21.10 -16.61
C ALA A 119 -3.64 20.75 -16.92
N GLU A 120 -3.87 19.72 -17.74
CA GLU A 120 -5.18 19.25 -18.19
C GLU A 120 -6.04 18.64 -17.06
N LEU A 121 -5.42 18.32 -15.91
CA LEU A 121 -6.14 17.87 -14.72
C LEU A 121 -6.92 18.99 -14.03
N HIS A 122 -6.59 20.26 -14.31
CA HIS A 122 -7.32 21.38 -13.76
C HIS A 122 -8.70 21.49 -14.39
N GLY A 123 -9.74 21.40 -13.53
CA GLY A 123 -11.12 21.37 -13.95
C GLY A 123 -11.58 20.05 -14.61
N ALA A 124 -10.74 19.02 -14.58
CA ALA A 124 -11.16 17.69 -14.99
C ALA A 124 -12.07 17.09 -13.92
N HIS A 125 -13.31 16.79 -14.29
CA HIS A 125 -14.31 16.17 -13.40
C HIS A 125 -14.35 14.65 -13.58
N TRP A 126 -14.75 13.94 -12.53
CA TRP A 126 -14.96 12.49 -12.60
C TRP A 126 -15.98 12.03 -11.56
N LEU A 127 -17.07 11.40 -11.99
CA LEU A 127 -18.20 11.00 -11.16
C LEU A 127 -18.68 12.18 -10.29
N TRP A 128 -18.51 12.11 -8.96
CA TRP A 128 -18.88 13.16 -8.01
C TRP A 128 -17.76 14.19 -7.77
N ILE A 129 -16.58 13.99 -8.33
CA ILE A 129 -15.43 14.86 -8.15
C ILE A 129 -15.50 15.99 -9.19
N ALA A 130 -15.62 17.22 -8.74
CA ALA A 130 -15.74 18.37 -9.64
C ALA A 130 -14.40 18.79 -10.25
N ASP A 131 -13.27 18.56 -9.55
CA ASP A 131 -11.93 18.90 -10.00
C ASP A 131 -10.92 17.90 -9.43
N LEU A 132 -10.31 17.11 -10.29
CA LEU A 132 -9.30 16.12 -9.91
C LEU A 132 -8.01 16.74 -9.39
N SER A 133 -7.70 17.99 -9.77
CA SER A 133 -6.51 18.71 -9.30
C SER A 133 -6.64 19.26 -7.89
N ARG A 134 -7.86 19.29 -7.33
CA ARG A 134 -8.18 19.84 -6.02
C ARG A 134 -8.67 18.77 -5.07
N PRO A 135 -8.64 19.02 -3.76
CA PRO A 135 -9.34 18.18 -2.80
C PRO A 135 -10.84 18.12 -3.11
N GLU A 136 -11.51 17.02 -2.76
CA GLU A 136 -12.97 16.91 -2.89
C GLU A 136 -13.67 18.08 -2.20
N GLN A 137 -14.68 18.63 -2.88
CA GLN A 137 -15.44 19.79 -2.39
C GLN A 137 -16.70 19.40 -1.62
N LEU A 138 -16.80 18.15 -1.18
CA LEU A 138 -17.90 17.64 -0.36
C LEU A 138 -17.69 18.01 1.12
N PRO A 139 -18.78 18.17 1.91
CA PRO A 139 -18.70 18.39 3.35
C PRO A 139 -17.91 17.27 4.06
N VAL A 140 -18.15 16.03 3.65
CA VAL A 140 -17.32 14.86 4.01
C VAL A 140 -16.68 14.33 2.74
N ARG A 141 -15.37 14.33 2.70
CA ARG A 141 -14.62 13.85 1.54
C ARG A 141 -14.62 12.33 1.50
N ILE A 142 -15.23 11.78 0.46
CA ILE A 142 -15.45 10.33 0.33
C ILE A 142 -14.14 9.57 0.11
N LEU A 143 -13.27 10.07 -0.76
CA LEU A 143 -12.01 9.38 -1.10
C LEU A 143 -11.06 9.19 0.10
N PRO A 144 -10.78 10.22 0.94
CA PRO A 144 -9.99 10.02 2.15
C PRO A 144 -10.61 9.03 3.13
N VAL A 145 -11.93 9.04 3.29
CA VAL A 145 -12.64 8.08 4.15
C VAL A 145 -12.51 6.66 3.61
N LEU A 146 -12.72 6.45 2.31
CA LEU A 146 -12.51 5.16 1.64
C LEU A 146 -11.05 4.71 1.73
N MET A 147 -10.11 5.63 1.61
CA MET A 147 -8.70 5.33 1.77
C MET A 147 -8.39 4.79 3.16
N ILE A 148 -8.85 5.46 4.21
CA ILE A 148 -8.65 5.01 5.59
C ILE A 148 -9.32 3.65 5.81
N ALA A 149 -10.58 3.49 5.39
CA ALA A 149 -11.33 2.25 5.58
C ALA A 149 -10.65 1.06 4.87
N THR A 150 -10.25 1.23 3.62
CA THR A 150 -9.55 0.18 2.85
C THR A 150 -8.17 -0.13 3.40
N GLN A 151 -7.43 0.86 3.88
CA GLN A 151 -6.13 0.68 4.53
C GLN A 151 -6.26 -0.08 5.86
N LEU A 152 -7.25 0.26 6.70
CA LEU A 152 -7.52 -0.47 7.93
C LEU A 152 -7.91 -1.92 7.66
N LEU A 153 -8.70 -2.15 6.61
CA LEU A 153 -9.04 -3.51 6.19
C LEU A 153 -7.81 -4.29 5.72
N LEU A 154 -6.95 -3.66 4.89
CA LEU A 154 -5.67 -4.24 4.49
C LEU A 154 -4.77 -4.56 5.69
N ALA A 155 -4.69 -3.66 6.67
CA ALA A 155 -3.91 -3.86 7.89
C ALA A 155 -4.42 -5.04 8.74
N LYS A 156 -5.74 -5.29 8.74
CA LYS A 156 -6.33 -6.44 9.44
C LYS A 156 -6.00 -7.77 8.78
N ILE A 157 -6.01 -7.83 7.45
CA ILE A 157 -5.80 -9.07 6.71
C ILE A 157 -4.32 -9.35 6.41
N THR A 158 -3.45 -8.34 6.52
CA THR A 158 -2.01 -8.48 6.33
C THR A 158 -1.36 -8.91 7.64
N PRO A 159 -0.68 -10.06 7.70
CA PRO A 159 0.02 -10.50 8.90
C PRO A 159 1.13 -9.52 9.27
N SER A 160 1.24 -9.21 10.55
CA SER A 160 2.39 -8.44 11.07
C SER A 160 3.68 -9.27 10.94
N PRO A 161 4.84 -8.61 10.74
CA PRO A 161 6.12 -9.31 10.74
C PRO A 161 6.33 -10.07 12.04
N ALA A 162 6.88 -11.29 11.93
CA ALA A 162 7.13 -12.12 13.11
C ALA A 162 8.10 -11.42 14.08
N GLY A 163 7.85 -11.51 15.38
CA GLY A 163 8.67 -10.86 16.40
C GLY A 163 8.40 -9.36 16.60
N THR A 164 7.39 -8.81 15.95
CA THR A 164 7.01 -7.40 16.18
C THR A 164 6.45 -7.23 17.59
N ASP A 165 6.97 -6.23 18.33
CA ASP A 165 6.42 -5.85 19.64
C ASP A 165 4.94 -5.49 19.50
N PRO A 166 4.06 -5.94 20.43
CA PRO A 166 2.62 -5.64 20.39
C PRO A 166 2.29 -4.14 20.37
N ARG A 167 3.16 -3.29 20.93
CA ARG A 167 3.00 -1.84 20.86
C ARG A 167 3.28 -1.31 19.46
N MET A 168 4.35 -1.80 18.84
CA MET A 168 4.71 -1.44 17.47
C MET A 168 3.64 -1.91 16.48
N ASP A 169 3.10 -3.12 16.66
CA ASP A 169 2.00 -3.65 15.84
C ASP A 169 0.75 -2.74 15.89
N ARG A 170 0.38 -2.26 17.10
CA ARG A 170 -0.73 -1.30 17.23
C ARG A 170 -0.45 0.02 16.51
N ILE A 171 0.78 0.56 16.66
CA ILE A 171 1.17 1.81 15.98
C ILE A 171 1.08 1.62 14.46
N MET A 172 1.61 0.51 13.93
CA MET A 172 1.56 0.21 12.50
C MET A 172 0.11 0.07 11.98
N LYS A 173 -0.79 -0.53 12.76
CA LYS A 173 -2.21 -0.65 12.42
C LYS A 173 -2.97 0.67 12.49
N LEU A 174 -2.53 1.62 13.31
CA LEU A 174 -3.12 2.97 13.41
C LEU A 174 -2.54 3.96 12.39
N MET A 175 -1.37 3.66 11.82
CA MET A 175 -0.69 4.53 10.85
C MET A 175 -1.59 4.95 9.67
N PRO A 176 -2.48 4.09 9.12
CA PRO A 176 -3.42 4.50 8.07
C PRO A 176 -4.32 5.67 8.45
N VAL A 177 -4.71 5.78 9.71
CA VAL A 177 -5.54 6.89 10.19
C VAL A 177 -4.73 8.19 10.18
N VAL A 178 -3.48 8.13 10.65
CA VAL A 178 -2.57 9.28 10.63
C VAL A 178 -2.33 9.74 9.19
N PHE A 179 -2.03 8.81 8.29
CA PHE A 179 -1.89 9.13 6.86
C PHE A 179 -3.16 9.72 6.26
N GLY A 180 -4.33 9.20 6.62
CA GLY A 180 -5.61 9.72 6.16
C GLY A 180 -5.85 11.18 6.57
N ILE A 181 -5.46 11.54 7.79
CA ILE A 181 -5.55 12.92 8.29
C ILE A 181 -4.56 13.84 7.54
N VAL A 182 -3.30 13.41 7.42
CA VAL A 182 -2.24 14.18 6.73
C VAL A 182 -2.59 14.40 5.25
N LEU A 183 -3.14 13.37 4.60
CA LEU A 183 -3.47 13.41 3.18
C LEU A 183 -4.89 13.93 2.89
N TYR A 184 -5.65 14.31 3.91
CA TYR A 184 -7.04 14.75 3.76
C TYR A 184 -7.21 15.96 2.82
N GLN A 185 -6.17 16.79 2.71
CA GLN A 185 -6.17 18.00 1.87
C GLN A 185 -5.48 17.81 0.51
N GLN A 186 -5.14 16.58 0.14
CA GLN A 186 -4.47 16.32 -1.12
C GLN A 186 -5.45 16.31 -2.31
N PRO A 187 -4.94 16.51 -3.54
CA PRO A 187 -5.75 16.46 -4.75
C PRO A 187 -6.51 15.14 -4.89
N SER A 188 -7.75 15.22 -5.38
CA SER A 188 -8.64 14.07 -5.57
C SER A 188 -8.04 13.00 -6.51
N ALA A 189 -7.26 13.41 -7.51
CA ALA A 189 -6.54 12.50 -8.40
C ALA A 189 -5.59 11.57 -7.64
N LEU A 190 -4.88 12.09 -6.64
CA LEU A 190 -3.97 11.32 -5.79
C LEU A 190 -4.73 10.34 -4.91
N MET A 191 -5.85 10.79 -4.33
CA MET A 191 -6.72 9.95 -3.51
C MET A 191 -7.37 8.84 -4.34
N LEU A 192 -7.80 9.15 -5.56
CA LEU A 192 -8.38 8.18 -6.50
C LEU A 192 -7.37 7.08 -6.84
N TYR A 193 -6.12 7.44 -7.16
CA TYR A 193 -5.05 6.47 -7.34
C TYR A 193 -4.91 5.56 -6.12
N TRP A 194 -4.85 6.15 -4.91
CA TRP A 194 -4.62 5.36 -3.69
C TRP A 194 -5.78 4.42 -3.38
N VAL A 195 -7.01 4.91 -3.41
CA VAL A 195 -8.21 4.10 -3.19
C VAL A 195 -8.30 2.96 -4.20
N THR A 196 -8.07 3.25 -5.49
CA THR A 196 -8.04 2.22 -6.55
C THR A 196 -6.96 1.18 -6.28
N SER A 197 -5.75 1.61 -5.89
CA SER A 197 -4.65 0.71 -5.54
C SER A 197 -5.00 -0.18 -4.33
N ASN A 198 -5.66 0.37 -3.31
CA ASN A 198 -6.11 -0.39 -2.14
C ASN A 198 -7.15 -1.46 -2.50
N PHE A 199 -8.13 -1.13 -3.34
CA PHE A 199 -9.11 -2.12 -3.81
C PHE A 199 -8.46 -3.24 -4.60
N LEU A 200 -7.51 -2.92 -5.48
CA LEU A 200 -6.75 -3.93 -6.21
C LEU A 200 -5.91 -4.81 -5.26
N GLN A 201 -5.32 -4.21 -4.24
CA GLN A 201 -4.58 -4.96 -3.22
C GLN A 201 -5.50 -5.89 -2.41
N LEU A 202 -6.68 -5.43 -2.01
CA LEU A 202 -7.66 -6.26 -1.32
C LEU A 202 -8.07 -7.45 -2.18
N ALA A 203 -8.39 -7.21 -3.45
CA ALA A 203 -8.74 -8.26 -4.39
C ALA A 203 -7.59 -9.28 -4.59
N GLN A 204 -6.35 -8.78 -4.72
CA GLN A 204 -5.15 -9.63 -4.84
C GLN A 204 -4.92 -10.46 -3.56
N GLN A 205 -5.04 -9.86 -2.37
CA GLN A 205 -4.85 -10.60 -1.12
C GLN A 205 -5.93 -11.67 -0.90
N TRP A 206 -7.18 -11.36 -1.25
CA TRP A 206 -8.26 -12.34 -1.19
C TRP A 206 -8.00 -13.52 -2.15
N TRP A 207 -7.58 -13.23 -3.39
CA TRP A 207 -7.24 -14.25 -4.37
C TRP A 207 -6.03 -15.09 -3.96
N LEU A 208 -4.95 -14.44 -3.48
CA LEU A 208 -3.75 -15.11 -2.98
C LEU A 208 -4.06 -15.92 -1.71
N GLY A 209 -4.90 -15.40 -0.82
CA GLY A 209 -5.35 -16.11 0.38
C GLY A 209 -6.01 -17.43 0.03
N LYS A 210 -6.93 -17.46 -0.95
CA LYS A 210 -7.57 -18.70 -1.42
C LYS A 210 -6.61 -19.69 -2.08
N ARG A 211 -5.60 -19.19 -2.80
CA ARG A 211 -4.68 -20.04 -3.57
C ARG A 211 -3.52 -20.58 -2.73
N TYR A 212 -3.21 -19.92 -1.63
CA TYR A 212 -2.09 -20.26 -0.76
C TYR A 212 -2.52 -20.58 0.68
N ALA A 213 -3.83 -20.60 1.01
CA ALA A 213 -4.36 -21.19 2.25
C ALA A 213 -4.24 -22.69 2.20
#